data_2f1b19458a875b5aba7de6fdbd7f116b
#
_entry.id   2f1b19458a875b5aba7de6fdbd7f116b
#
_cell.length_a   1.000
_cell.length_b   1.000
_cell.length_c   1.000
_cell.angle_alpha   90.00
_cell.angle_beta   90.00
_cell.angle_gamma   90.00
#
_symmetry.space_group_name_H-M   'P 1'
#
loop_
_entity.id
_entity.type
_entity.pdbx_description
1 polymer ?
#
loop_
_entity_poly.entity_id
_entity_poly.type
_entity_poly.pdbx_seq_one_letter_code
_entity_poly.pdbx_strand_id
1 'polypeptide(L)'
;VDGDDALCNENTVDLVLKEYNDNQELEVLWTAHSWDINGMNISRDMPGNINPYQYPWVSSHLKTFKLGVLQMMSNENFKDLDGNWFERGYDQAIYLPLLHLAKSRKFLNEICYLYRINSNSLKVRDWKEKSQMDTIRLVRARGYVA
;
A
#
# COMPACT_ATOMS: atom_id res chain seq x y z
N VAL A 1 -0.38 8.13 6.16
CA VAL A 1 -1.75 8.65 6.06
C VAL A 1 -1.74 9.76 5.03
N ASP A 2 -2.62 9.67 4.03
CA ASP A 2 -2.77 10.71 3.01
C ASP A 2 -3.41 11.96 3.61
N GLY A 3 -3.14 13.13 3.03
CA GLY A 3 -3.48 14.41 3.66
C GLY A 3 -4.97 14.71 3.78
N ASP A 4 -5.82 14.00 3.03
CA ASP A 4 -7.28 14.11 3.06
C ASP A 4 -7.97 12.94 3.78
N ASP A 5 -7.20 11.93 4.20
CA ASP A 5 -7.68 10.74 4.91
C ASP A 5 -7.52 10.87 6.44
N ALA A 6 -8.00 9.87 7.18
CA ALA A 6 -7.92 9.86 8.63
C ALA A 6 -7.73 8.45 9.20
N LEU A 7 -7.15 8.36 10.41
CA LEU A 7 -7.23 7.16 11.23
C LEU A 7 -8.64 7.04 11.83
N CYS A 8 -9.19 5.82 11.88
CA CYS A 8 -10.58 5.60 12.31
C CYS A 8 -10.81 5.75 13.81
N ASN A 9 -9.79 5.45 14.61
CA ASN A 9 -9.92 5.47 16.05
C ASN A 9 -8.60 5.84 16.75
N GLU A 10 -8.70 6.24 17.99
CA GLU A 10 -7.58 6.63 18.82
C GLU A 10 -6.60 5.48 19.13
N ASN A 11 -7.07 4.23 19.07
CA ASN A 11 -6.25 3.04 19.37
C ASN A 11 -5.50 2.50 18.15
N THR A 12 -5.66 3.08 16.96
CA THR A 12 -5.04 2.56 15.72
C THR A 12 -3.53 2.39 15.84
N VAL A 13 -2.85 3.38 16.42
CA VAL A 13 -1.39 3.34 16.61
C VAL A 13 -1.00 2.24 17.59
N ASP A 14 -1.70 2.13 18.71
CA ASP A 14 -1.43 1.10 19.73
C ASP A 14 -1.65 -0.31 19.19
N LEU A 15 -2.71 -0.52 18.40
CA LEU A 15 -2.98 -1.80 17.74
C LEU A 15 -1.84 -2.19 16.79
N VAL A 16 -1.39 -1.27 15.96
CA VAL A 16 -0.28 -1.52 15.02
C VAL A 16 1.02 -1.78 15.77
N LEU A 17 1.36 -0.96 16.76
CA LEU A 17 2.57 -1.14 17.57
C LEU A 17 2.56 -2.45 18.35
N LYS A 18 1.40 -2.85 18.88
CA LYS A 18 1.25 -4.14 19.55
C LYS A 18 1.62 -5.31 18.62
N GLU A 19 1.14 -5.30 17.38
CA GLU A 19 1.46 -6.33 16.39
C GLU A 19 2.97 -6.43 16.11
N TYR A 20 3.65 -5.30 15.96
CA TYR A 20 5.11 -5.28 15.77
C TYR A 20 5.88 -5.68 17.02
N ASN A 21 5.39 -5.37 18.21
CA ASN A 21 6.02 -5.75 19.48
C ASN A 21 5.84 -7.25 19.78
N ASP A 22 4.67 -7.80 19.52
CA ASP A 22 4.36 -9.21 19.75
C ASP A 22 5.06 -10.13 18.72
N ASN A 23 5.38 -9.61 17.54
CA ASN A 23 6.08 -10.33 16.48
C ASN A 23 7.27 -9.52 15.95
N GLN A 24 8.45 -9.77 16.52
CA GLN A 24 9.69 -9.07 16.15
C GLN A 24 10.13 -9.30 14.69
N GLU A 25 9.73 -10.42 14.08
CA GLU A 25 10.01 -10.75 12.68
C GLU A 25 9.09 -9.99 11.70
N LEU A 26 7.97 -9.43 12.18
CA LEU A 26 7.04 -8.68 11.34
C LEU A 26 7.69 -7.40 10.82
N GLU A 27 7.69 -7.23 9.51
CA GLU A 27 8.33 -6.10 8.83
C GLU A 27 7.34 -5.21 8.07
N VAL A 28 6.23 -5.80 7.60
CA VAL A 28 5.19 -5.09 6.85
C VAL A 28 3.81 -5.51 7.36
N LEU A 29 2.96 -4.52 7.65
CA LEU A 29 1.59 -4.74 8.11
C LEU A 29 0.64 -3.78 7.39
N TRP A 30 -0.51 -4.30 6.97
CA TRP A 30 -1.62 -3.48 6.49
C TRP A 30 -2.92 -3.85 7.20
N THR A 31 -3.87 -2.93 7.19
CA THR A 31 -5.13 -3.07 7.91
C THR A 31 -6.33 -3.04 6.96
N ALA A 32 -7.52 -3.24 7.52
CA ALA A 32 -8.76 -2.89 6.85
C ALA A 32 -8.98 -1.36 6.88
N HIS A 33 -9.76 -0.88 5.93
CA HIS A 33 -10.17 0.52 5.83
C HIS A 33 -11.66 0.62 5.52
N SER A 34 -12.21 1.81 5.64
CA SER A 34 -13.59 2.09 5.27
C SER A 34 -13.63 3.29 4.33
N TRP A 35 -14.32 3.17 3.19
CA TRP A 35 -14.64 4.31 2.36
C TRP A 35 -15.74 5.16 3.01
N ASP A 36 -15.56 6.46 3.06
CA ASP A 36 -16.50 7.40 3.69
C ASP A 36 -17.90 7.38 3.07
N ILE A 37 -17.99 7.08 1.77
CA ILE A 37 -19.27 7.12 1.03
C ILE A 37 -20.13 5.86 1.19
N ASN A 38 -19.54 4.70 1.45
CA ASN A 38 -20.28 3.41 1.44
C ASN A 38 -19.67 2.32 2.34
N GLY A 39 -18.61 2.63 3.11
CA GLY A 39 -17.95 1.67 3.99
C GLY A 39 -17.16 0.56 3.29
N MET A 40 -16.90 0.68 1.97
CA MET A 40 -16.16 -0.34 1.22
C MET A 40 -14.75 -0.53 1.79
N ASN A 41 -14.30 -1.78 1.81
CA ASN A 41 -12.95 -2.20 2.15
C ASN A 41 -12.44 -3.19 1.10
N ILE A 42 -11.28 -2.91 0.51
CA ILE A 42 -10.61 -3.82 -0.43
C ILE A 42 -9.43 -4.56 0.20
N SER A 43 -9.02 -4.17 1.41
CA SER A 43 -7.93 -4.83 2.12
C SER A 43 -8.35 -6.21 2.62
N ARG A 44 -7.48 -7.18 2.45
CA ARG A 44 -7.65 -8.55 2.95
C ARG A 44 -6.31 -9.24 3.06
N ASP A 45 -6.31 -10.44 3.60
CA ASP A 45 -5.10 -11.25 3.75
C ASP A 45 -4.49 -11.65 2.40
N MET A 46 -3.19 -11.88 2.43
CA MET A 46 -2.40 -12.36 1.29
C MET A 46 -1.54 -13.54 1.77
N PRO A 47 -1.56 -14.69 1.08
CA PRO A 47 -0.73 -15.82 1.46
C PRO A 47 0.75 -15.45 1.55
N GLY A 48 1.43 -15.94 2.60
CA GLY A 48 2.80 -15.54 2.90
C GLY A 48 3.84 -15.88 1.82
N ASN A 49 3.59 -16.93 1.04
CA ASN A 49 4.47 -17.43 0.00
C ASN A 49 4.16 -16.92 -1.42
N ILE A 50 3.16 -16.04 -1.57
CA ILE A 50 2.76 -15.52 -2.88
C ILE A 50 3.64 -14.34 -3.31
N ASN A 51 3.92 -14.25 -4.62
CA ASN A 51 4.54 -13.05 -5.19
C ASN A 51 3.54 -11.89 -5.19
N PRO A 52 3.80 -10.78 -4.45
CA PRO A 52 2.85 -9.69 -4.33
C PRO A 52 2.54 -8.98 -5.67
N TYR A 53 3.46 -8.99 -6.63
CA TYR A 53 3.24 -8.41 -7.95
C TYR A 53 2.22 -9.17 -8.79
N GLN A 54 2.05 -10.47 -8.53
CA GLN A 54 1.13 -11.36 -9.25
C GLN A 54 -0.20 -11.55 -8.53
N TYR A 55 -0.30 -11.11 -7.27
CA TYR A 55 -1.51 -11.23 -6.46
C TYR A 55 -2.38 -9.97 -6.62
N PRO A 56 -3.71 -10.06 -6.53
CA PRO A 56 -4.58 -8.89 -6.53
C PRO A 56 -4.16 -7.85 -5.51
N TRP A 57 -4.45 -6.58 -5.78
CA TRP A 57 -4.18 -5.50 -4.83
C TRP A 57 -5.11 -5.60 -3.62
N VAL A 58 -4.59 -6.09 -2.51
CA VAL A 58 -5.32 -6.31 -1.25
C VAL A 58 -4.66 -5.62 -0.05
N SER A 59 -3.45 -5.09 -0.23
CA SER A 59 -2.69 -4.40 0.80
C SER A 59 -2.85 -2.89 0.68
N SER A 60 -4.10 -2.43 0.82
CA SER A 60 -4.46 -1.03 0.73
C SER A 60 -4.17 -0.28 2.06
N HIS A 61 -4.99 0.67 2.45
CA HIS A 61 -4.80 1.45 3.68
C HIS A 61 -5.24 0.66 4.93
N LEU A 62 -4.71 0.86 6.12
CA LEU A 62 -3.49 1.60 6.44
C LEU A 62 -2.26 0.73 6.08
N LYS A 63 -1.24 1.33 5.51
CA LYS A 63 0.03 0.66 5.17
C LYS A 63 1.10 1.06 6.18
N THR A 64 1.75 0.09 6.80
CA THR A 64 2.87 0.32 7.73
C THR A 64 4.02 -0.63 7.44
N PHE A 65 5.23 -0.25 7.80
CA PHE A 65 6.44 -1.04 7.58
C PHE A 65 7.57 -0.59 8.50
N LYS A 66 8.53 -1.49 8.75
CA LYS A 66 9.78 -1.13 9.41
C LYS A 66 10.68 -0.37 8.44
N LEU A 67 11.28 0.71 8.89
CA LEU A 67 12.17 1.57 8.08
C LEU A 67 13.31 0.79 7.41
N GLY A 68 13.83 -0.23 8.07
CA GLY A 68 14.92 -1.07 7.53
C GLY A 68 14.57 -1.73 6.21
N VAL A 69 13.30 -2.14 5.99
CA VAL A 69 12.87 -2.72 4.70
C VAL A 69 12.89 -1.66 3.59
N LEU A 70 12.43 -0.45 3.89
CA LEU A 70 12.47 0.66 2.94
C LEU A 70 13.92 1.01 2.54
N GLN A 71 14.84 0.99 3.49
CA GLN A 71 16.26 1.29 3.24
C GLN A 71 16.97 0.27 2.35
N MET A 72 16.44 -0.95 2.24
CA MET A 72 16.96 -1.97 1.33
C MET A 72 16.48 -1.82 -0.11
N MET A 73 15.48 -0.97 -0.35
CA MET A 73 14.89 -0.81 -1.68
C MET A 73 15.76 0.02 -2.59
N SER A 74 15.91 -0.45 -3.84
CA SER A 74 16.48 0.37 -4.91
C SER A 74 15.51 1.47 -5.33
N ASN A 75 16.02 2.68 -5.55
CA ASN A 75 15.25 3.82 -6.05
C ASN A 75 14.65 3.58 -7.45
N GLU A 76 15.19 2.62 -8.19
CA GLU A 76 14.68 2.27 -9.52
C GLU A 76 13.24 1.71 -9.45
N ASN A 77 12.81 1.20 -8.30
CA ASN A 77 11.42 0.78 -8.10
C ASN A 77 10.41 1.93 -8.20
N PHE A 78 10.85 3.18 -8.03
CA PHE A 78 10.00 4.38 -8.04
C PHE A 78 10.03 5.14 -9.37
N LYS A 79 10.73 4.60 -10.38
CA LYS A 79 10.92 5.25 -11.67
C LYS A 79 10.27 4.47 -12.81
N ASP A 80 9.94 5.18 -13.88
CA ASP A 80 9.53 4.59 -15.16
C ASP A 80 10.73 4.06 -15.94
N LEU A 81 10.48 3.60 -17.19
CA LEU A 81 11.54 3.06 -18.05
C LEU A 81 12.49 4.14 -18.58
N ASP A 82 12.10 5.39 -18.53
CA ASP A 82 12.90 6.55 -18.96
C ASP A 82 13.68 7.16 -17.78
N GLY A 83 13.55 6.59 -16.59
CA GLY A 83 14.23 7.04 -15.37
C GLY A 83 13.52 8.19 -14.63
N ASN A 84 12.29 8.56 -15.01
CA ASN A 84 11.50 9.58 -14.35
C ASN A 84 10.74 8.99 -13.16
N TRP A 85 10.60 9.77 -12.09
CA TRP A 85 9.81 9.38 -10.93
C TRP A 85 8.33 9.24 -11.29
N PHE A 86 7.66 8.22 -10.75
CA PHE A 86 6.22 8.07 -10.91
C PHE A 86 5.48 9.23 -10.25
N GLU A 87 4.61 9.88 -11.03
CA GLU A 87 3.74 10.92 -10.52
C GLU A 87 2.42 10.38 -9.95
N ARG A 88 2.03 9.15 -10.36
CA ARG A 88 0.77 8.49 -9.99
C ARG A 88 0.95 6.99 -9.89
N GLY A 89 0.03 6.33 -9.15
CA GLY A 89 0.10 4.89 -8.92
C GLY A 89 1.25 4.47 -8.01
N TYR A 90 1.84 5.43 -7.32
CA TYR A 90 2.98 5.25 -6.42
C TYR A 90 2.66 4.35 -5.22
N ASP A 91 1.41 4.20 -4.84
CA ASP A 91 1.00 3.26 -3.79
C ASP A 91 1.54 1.85 -4.03
N GLN A 92 1.33 1.33 -5.24
CA GLN A 92 1.82 0.01 -5.61
C GLN A 92 3.32 0.02 -5.89
N ALA A 93 3.85 1.10 -6.45
CA ALA A 93 5.28 1.25 -6.69
C ALA A 93 6.11 1.25 -5.38
N ILE A 94 5.54 1.74 -4.28
CA ILE A 94 6.18 1.75 -2.96
C ILE A 94 5.91 0.43 -2.21
N TYR A 95 4.65 -0.01 -2.17
CA TYR A 95 4.27 -1.05 -1.22
C TYR A 95 4.50 -2.47 -1.74
N LEU A 96 4.45 -2.70 -3.07
CA LEU A 96 4.76 -4.01 -3.64
C LEU A 96 6.24 -4.43 -3.41
N PRO A 97 7.24 -3.54 -3.60
CA PRO A 97 8.61 -3.85 -3.22
C PRO A 97 8.79 -4.15 -1.73
N LEU A 98 8.13 -3.39 -0.84
CA LEU A 98 8.16 -3.64 0.61
C LEU A 98 7.62 -5.03 0.94
N LEU A 99 6.47 -5.41 0.36
CA LEU A 99 5.88 -6.74 0.50
C LEU A 99 6.77 -7.85 -0.08
N HIS A 100 7.53 -7.55 -1.14
CA HIS A 100 8.45 -8.50 -1.76
C HIS A 100 9.67 -8.76 -0.90
N LEU A 101 10.27 -7.72 -0.33
CA LEU A 101 11.48 -7.79 0.48
C LEU A 101 11.23 -8.27 1.91
N ALA A 102 10.06 -8.02 2.46
CA ALA A 102 9.73 -8.33 3.83
C ALA A 102 9.85 -9.83 4.12
N LYS A 103 10.58 -10.19 5.17
CA LYS A 103 10.67 -11.56 5.68
C LYS A 103 9.34 -12.04 6.24
N SER A 104 8.61 -11.14 6.90
CA SER A 104 7.30 -11.40 7.46
C SER A 104 6.34 -10.24 7.19
N ARG A 105 5.14 -10.57 6.76
CA ARG A 105 4.06 -9.63 6.45
C ARG A 105 2.74 -10.10 7.02
N LYS A 106 1.89 -9.18 7.44
CA LYS A 106 0.62 -9.49 8.11
C LYS A 106 -0.51 -8.54 7.68
N PHE A 107 -1.69 -9.10 7.50
CA PHE A 107 -2.94 -8.36 7.47
C PHE A 107 -3.57 -8.33 8.87
N LEU A 108 -3.87 -7.15 9.38
CA LEU A 108 -4.65 -6.93 10.59
C LEU A 108 -6.08 -6.61 10.19
N ASN A 109 -7.02 -7.52 10.46
CA ASN A 109 -8.43 -7.36 10.10
C ASN A 109 -9.16 -6.43 11.08
N GLU A 110 -8.65 -5.22 11.22
CA GLU A 110 -9.25 -4.13 12.00
C GLU A 110 -9.39 -2.90 11.10
N ILE A 111 -10.52 -2.21 11.17
CA ILE A 111 -10.72 -0.97 10.41
C ILE A 111 -9.96 0.15 11.12
N CYS A 112 -8.80 0.47 10.59
CA CYS A 112 -7.90 1.48 11.15
C CYS A 112 -7.85 2.78 10.35
N TYR A 113 -8.47 2.82 9.17
CA TYR A 113 -8.30 3.90 8.21
C TYR A 113 -9.62 4.30 7.56
N LEU A 114 -9.89 5.60 7.52
CA LEU A 114 -11.00 6.19 6.79
C LEU A 114 -10.48 6.76 5.48
N TYR A 115 -10.85 6.14 4.37
CA TYR A 115 -10.51 6.58 3.03
C TYR A 115 -11.58 7.52 2.49
N ARG A 116 -11.20 8.78 2.26
CA ARG A 116 -12.11 9.81 1.75
C ARG A 116 -12.10 9.86 0.24
N ILE A 117 -13.25 9.56 -0.35
CA ILE A 117 -13.45 9.69 -1.80
C ILE A 117 -13.95 11.10 -2.08
N ASN A 118 -13.04 12.00 -2.37
CA ASN A 118 -13.38 13.38 -2.70
C ASN A 118 -14.17 13.45 -4.01
N SER A 119 -15.37 14.06 -3.97
CA SER A 119 -16.23 14.23 -5.15
C SER A 119 -15.58 15.01 -6.29
N ASN A 120 -14.59 15.87 -6.00
CA ASN A 120 -13.82 16.59 -7.00
C ASN A 120 -12.82 15.68 -7.74
N SER A 121 -12.37 14.61 -7.15
CA SER A 121 -11.51 13.61 -7.81
C SER A 121 -12.27 12.79 -8.85
N LEU A 122 -13.62 12.70 -8.74
CA LEU A 122 -14.47 12.01 -9.71
C LEU A 122 -14.56 12.75 -11.05
N LYS A 123 -14.43 14.07 -11.07
CA LYS A 123 -14.54 14.91 -12.29
C LYS A 123 -13.25 15.06 -13.10
N VAL A 124 -12.10 14.68 -12.54
CA VAL A 124 -10.76 14.85 -13.17
C VAL A 124 -10.18 13.48 -13.60
N ARG A 125 -11.04 12.46 -13.74
CA ARG A 125 -10.65 11.05 -13.78
C ARG A 125 -9.94 10.57 -15.04
N ASP A 126 -10.36 10.95 -16.25
CA ASP A 126 -10.00 10.20 -17.44
C ASP A 126 -8.49 10.08 -17.72
N TRP A 127 -7.74 11.17 -17.78
CA TRP A 127 -6.30 11.09 -18.05
C TRP A 127 -5.48 10.69 -16.81
N LYS A 128 -5.93 11.10 -15.62
CA LYS A 128 -5.29 10.75 -14.35
C LYS A 128 -5.42 9.27 -14.04
N GLU A 129 -6.58 8.70 -14.33
CA GLU A 129 -6.85 7.27 -14.16
C GLU A 129 -6.02 6.44 -15.15
N LYS A 130 -5.92 6.86 -16.41
CA LYS A 130 -5.08 6.20 -17.39
C LYS A 130 -3.61 6.18 -16.98
N SER A 131 -3.04 7.31 -16.59
CA SER A 131 -1.65 7.43 -16.12
C SER A 131 -1.38 6.56 -14.89
N GLN A 132 -2.31 6.53 -13.93
CA GLN A 132 -2.22 5.66 -12.76
C GLN A 132 -2.22 4.18 -13.15
N MET A 133 -3.11 3.77 -14.04
CA MET A 133 -3.21 2.38 -14.50
C MET A 133 -1.98 1.94 -15.31
N ASP A 134 -1.41 2.83 -16.12
CA ASP A 134 -0.18 2.55 -16.87
C ASP A 134 1.00 2.34 -15.90
N THR A 135 1.14 3.16 -14.87
CA THR A 135 2.14 2.96 -13.80
C THR A 135 1.94 1.61 -13.11
N ILE A 136 0.72 1.29 -12.69
CA ILE A 136 0.41 0.02 -12.02
C ILE A 136 0.75 -1.19 -12.91
N ARG A 137 0.40 -1.14 -14.19
CA ARG A 137 0.74 -2.20 -15.15
C ARG A 137 2.25 -2.38 -15.31
N LEU A 138 2.98 -1.26 -15.46
CA LEU A 138 4.43 -1.28 -15.56
C LEU A 138 5.08 -1.88 -14.31
N VAL A 139 4.72 -1.39 -13.13
CA VAL A 139 5.26 -1.86 -11.84
C VAL A 139 5.02 -3.36 -11.67
N ARG A 140 3.81 -3.84 -11.97
CA ARG A 140 3.47 -5.26 -11.85
C ARG A 140 4.15 -6.15 -12.87
N ALA A 141 4.27 -5.68 -14.11
CA ALA A 141 4.93 -6.44 -15.18
C ALA A 141 6.44 -6.53 -14.94
N ARG A 142 7.05 -5.46 -14.46
CA ARG A 142 8.49 -5.38 -14.18
C ARG A 142 8.91 -6.19 -12.95
N GLY A 143 8.08 -6.21 -11.93
CA GLY A 143 8.41 -6.80 -10.63
C GLY A 143 9.40 -5.94 -9.84
N TYR A 144 10.08 -6.57 -8.86
CA TYR A 144 11.09 -5.90 -8.05
C TYR A 144 12.37 -5.63 -8.87
N VAL A 145 12.90 -4.42 -8.74
CA VAL A 145 14.18 -3.98 -9.32
C VAL A 145 15.23 -3.89 -8.22
N ALA A 146 16.27 -4.69 -8.34
CA ALA A 146 17.39 -4.74 -7.39
C ALA A 146 18.28 -3.48 -7.46
#